data_331f8de4a70d0838355b27c05985ee69
#
_entry.id   331f8de4a70d0838355b27c05985ee69
#
_cell.length_a   1.000
_cell.length_b   1.000
_cell.length_c   1.000
_cell.angle_alpha   90.00
_cell.angle_beta   90.00
_cell.angle_gamma   90.00
#
_symmetry.space_group_name_H-M   'P 1'
#
loop_
_entity.id
_entity.type
_entity.pdbx_description
1 polymer ?
#
loop_
_entity_poly.entity_id
_entity_poly.type
_entity_poly.pdbx_seq_one_letter_code
_entity_poly.pdbx_strand_id
1 'polypeptide(L)'
;MPNPPEPGSAQARALPAAVAPTADLANRPDILRADIPSTGTMTAAGAARMYAALLGHVDETALVAPDRLRTMADVVYTGADMVMGVPTQWAFGYSPYRPAAAAARAGSTFGMVGANGSAAFADIESGVAVAITRNRFSVGDFDLATRVDTLVAQSIGGLHHD
;
A
#
# COMPACT_ATOMS: atom_id res chain seq x y z
N MET A 1 17.50 -13.98 4.48
CA MET A 1 17.51 -12.51 4.36
C MET A 1 18.00 -12.17 2.96
N PRO A 2 17.40 -11.23 2.24
CA PRO A 2 17.99 -10.75 1.01
C PRO A 2 19.38 -10.18 1.27
N ASN A 3 20.27 -10.29 0.30
CA ASN A 3 21.61 -9.73 0.42
C ASN A 3 21.52 -8.21 0.66
N PRO A 4 22.42 -7.64 1.48
CA PRO A 4 22.47 -6.20 1.65
C PRO A 4 22.73 -5.52 0.29
N PRO A 5 22.15 -4.34 0.06
CA PRO A 5 22.36 -3.62 -1.18
C PRO A 5 23.83 -3.26 -1.37
N GLU A 6 24.29 -3.24 -2.61
CA GLU A 6 25.67 -2.87 -2.93
C GLU A 6 26.00 -1.46 -2.42
N PRO A 7 27.16 -1.26 -1.78
CA PRO A 7 27.58 0.06 -1.32
C PRO A 7 27.57 1.09 -2.46
N GLY A 8 26.98 2.26 -2.21
CA GLY A 8 26.86 3.33 -3.21
C GLY A 8 25.73 3.19 -4.22
N SER A 9 24.99 2.06 -4.23
CA SER A 9 23.78 1.90 -5.05
C SER A 9 22.67 2.88 -4.65
N ALA A 10 21.70 3.12 -5.54
CA ALA A 10 20.51 3.90 -5.23
C ALA A 10 19.76 3.31 -4.04
N GLN A 11 19.67 2.00 -3.96
CA GLN A 11 19.03 1.28 -2.85
C GLN A 11 19.77 1.49 -1.52
N ALA A 12 21.11 1.40 -1.50
CA ALA A 12 21.89 1.64 -0.28
C ALA A 12 21.78 3.09 0.22
N ARG A 13 21.64 4.05 -0.69
CA ARG A 13 21.42 5.46 -0.33
C ARG A 13 20.00 5.71 0.17
N ALA A 14 18.99 5.08 -0.42
CA ALA A 14 17.59 5.23 -0.05
C ALA A 14 17.24 4.50 1.26
N LEU A 15 17.90 3.37 1.52
CA LEU A 15 17.68 2.52 2.69
C LEU A 15 19.00 2.28 3.45
N PRO A 16 19.56 3.31 4.10
CA PRO A 16 20.76 3.12 4.91
C PRO A 16 20.49 2.12 6.05
N ALA A 17 21.50 1.39 6.47
CA ALA A 17 21.39 0.31 7.45
C ALA A 17 20.69 0.74 8.77
N ALA A 18 20.85 2.00 9.17
CA ALA A 18 20.24 2.55 10.38
C ALA A 18 18.71 2.60 10.34
N VAL A 19 18.11 2.62 9.14
CA VAL A 19 16.65 2.66 8.92
C VAL A 19 16.16 1.51 8.06
N ALA A 20 16.99 0.50 7.84
CA ALA A 20 16.58 -0.70 7.12
C ALA A 20 15.41 -1.37 7.85
N PRO A 21 14.32 -1.71 7.15
CA PRO A 21 13.13 -2.27 7.77
C PRO A 21 13.42 -3.66 8.34
N THR A 22 13.46 -3.74 9.66
CA THR A 22 13.65 -4.99 10.42
C THR A 22 12.63 -5.08 11.54
N ALA A 23 12.39 -6.29 12.04
CA ALA A 23 11.54 -6.47 13.22
C ALA A 23 12.09 -5.74 14.45
N ASP A 24 13.42 -5.74 14.61
CA ASP A 24 14.08 -5.05 15.74
C ASP A 24 13.86 -3.54 15.66
N LEU A 25 14.02 -2.93 14.49
CA LEU A 25 13.75 -1.51 14.30
C LEU A 25 12.27 -1.19 14.59
N ALA A 26 11.35 -2.00 14.06
CA ALA A 26 9.91 -1.78 14.22
C ALA A 26 9.41 -1.95 15.67
N ASN A 27 10.14 -2.68 16.51
CA ASN A 27 9.81 -2.88 17.92
C ASN A 27 10.51 -1.88 18.88
N ARG A 28 11.33 -0.99 18.37
CA ARG A 28 11.99 0.02 19.21
C ARG A 28 10.99 1.05 19.72
N PRO A 29 10.94 1.30 21.06
CA PRO A 29 9.98 2.27 21.63
C PRO A 29 10.15 3.70 21.13
N ASP A 30 11.36 4.11 20.76
CA ASP A 30 11.63 5.44 20.18
C ASP A 30 11.08 5.54 18.75
N ILE A 31 11.18 4.49 17.95
CA ILE A 31 10.60 4.42 16.60
C ILE A 31 9.07 4.38 16.66
N LEU A 32 8.49 3.59 17.57
CA LEU A 32 7.03 3.50 17.74
C LEU A 32 6.39 4.83 18.19
N ARG A 33 7.17 5.71 18.83
CA ARG A 33 6.72 7.04 19.29
C ARG A 33 7.10 8.16 18.34
N ALA A 34 7.95 7.88 17.33
CA ALA A 34 8.43 8.89 16.41
C ALA A 34 7.34 9.27 15.41
N ASP A 35 7.22 10.55 15.16
CA ASP A 35 6.43 11.10 14.05
C ASP A 35 7.29 11.08 12.79
N ILE A 36 7.34 9.92 12.12
CA ILE A 36 8.12 9.73 10.90
C ILE A 36 7.23 9.26 9.75
N PRO A 37 7.38 9.82 8.56
CA PRO A 37 6.43 9.61 7.45
C PRO A 37 6.43 8.19 6.87
N SER A 38 7.45 7.38 7.15
CA SER A 38 7.60 6.05 6.54
C SER A 38 7.18 4.87 7.43
N THR A 39 6.85 5.10 8.70
CA THR A 39 6.57 4.03 9.68
C THR A 39 5.36 4.33 10.55
N GLY A 40 4.22 4.53 9.92
CA GLY A 40 2.97 4.69 10.65
C GLY A 40 2.63 3.42 11.43
N THR A 41 2.36 3.55 12.75
CA THR A 41 1.83 2.46 13.57
C THR A 41 0.32 2.61 13.68
N MET A 42 -0.42 1.65 13.14
CA MET A 42 -1.88 1.69 13.13
C MET A 42 -2.49 0.30 13.12
N THR A 43 -3.75 0.21 13.50
CA THR A 43 -4.53 -1.02 13.32
C THR A 43 -5.02 -1.15 11.89
N ALA A 44 -5.30 -2.37 11.43
CA ALA A 44 -5.94 -2.60 10.13
C ALA A 44 -7.27 -1.84 10.02
N ALA A 45 -8.09 -1.85 11.08
CA ALA A 45 -9.35 -1.10 11.11
C ALA A 45 -9.13 0.41 10.95
N GLY A 46 -8.11 0.98 11.62
CA GLY A 46 -7.76 2.41 11.48
C GLY A 46 -7.32 2.76 10.07
N ALA A 47 -6.48 1.93 9.46
CA ALA A 47 -6.04 2.13 8.08
C ALA A 47 -7.20 2.01 7.08
N ALA A 48 -8.05 0.98 7.19
CA ALA A 48 -9.22 0.82 6.34
C ALA A 48 -10.20 2.02 6.48
N ARG A 49 -10.43 2.50 7.72
CA ARG A 49 -11.27 3.67 7.96
C ARG A 49 -10.69 4.94 7.32
N MET A 50 -9.36 5.13 7.34
CA MET A 50 -8.70 6.26 6.68
C MET A 50 -8.95 6.20 5.16
N TYR A 51 -8.77 5.05 4.53
CA TYR A 51 -9.05 4.89 3.10
C TYR A 51 -10.54 5.04 2.76
N ALA A 52 -11.45 4.55 3.62
CA ALA A 52 -12.88 4.78 3.47
C ALA A 52 -13.26 6.27 3.59
N ALA A 53 -12.57 7.03 4.46
CA ALA A 53 -12.75 8.48 4.55
C ALA A 53 -12.24 9.22 3.31
N LEU A 54 -11.19 8.73 2.65
CA LEU A 54 -10.75 9.24 1.35
C LEU A 54 -11.83 9.02 0.27
N LEU A 55 -12.54 7.88 0.32
CA LEU A 55 -13.70 7.61 -0.56
C LEU A 55 -14.95 8.42 -0.19
N GLY A 56 -14.98 9.12 0.95
CA GLY A 56 -16.14 9.84 1.43
C GLY A 56 -17.19 8.96 2.14
N HIS A 57 -16.82 7.76 2.58
CA HIS A 57 -17.72 6.77 3.18
C HIS A 57 -17.69 6.73 4.71
N VAL A 58 -17.18 7.76 5.36
CA VAL A 58 -17.09 7.81 6.83
C VAL A 58 -17.71 9.11 7.34
N ASP A 59 -18.80 8.99 8.08
CA ASP A 59 -19.44 10.07 8.87
C ASP A 59 -19.55 11.41 8.11
N GLU A 60 -19.96 11.38 6.84
CA GLU A 60 -20.03 12.54 5.94
C GLU A 60 -18.68 13.27 5.76
N THR A 61 -17.58 12.63 6.16
CA THR A 61 -16.23 13.19 6.04
C THR A 61 -15.63 12.81 4.69
N ALA A 62 -15.52 13.78 3.78
CA ALA A 62 -14.72 13.65 2.57
C ALA A 62 -13.37 14.34 2.81
N LEU A 63 -12.28 13.59 2.92
CA LEU A 63 -10.93 14.14 3.10
C LEU A 63 -10.41 14.81 1.84
N VAL A 64 -10.89 14.39 0.67
CA VAL A 64 -10.55 14.96 -0.64
C VAL A 64 -11.78 15.04 -1.53
N ALA A 65 -11.80 15.98 -2.47
CA ALA A 65 -12.86 16.08 -3.46
C ALA A 65 -12.79 14.88 -4.44
N PRO A 66 -13.95 14.40 -4.98
CA PRO A 66 -14.00 13.21 -5.85
C PRO A 66 -13.13 13.29 -7.11
N ASP A 67 -13.04 14.46 -7.73
CA ASP A 67 -12.16 14.71 -8.89
C ASP A 67 -10.69 14.59 -8.51
N ARG A 68 -10.31 15.12 -7.35
CA ARG A 68 -8.96 15.00 -6.80
C ARG A 68 -8.61 13.54 -6.48
N LEU A 69 -9.56 12.78 -5.97
CA LEU A 69 -9.38 11.37 -5.66
C LEU A 69 -9.05 10.56 -6.93
N ARG A 70 -9.77 10.81 -8.04
CA ARG A 70 -9.47 10.18 -9.33
C ARG A 70 -8.07 10.53 -9.82
N THR A 71 -7.70 11.82 -9.75
CA THR A 71 -6.34 12.25 -10.09
C THR A 71 -5.26 11.54 -9.24
N MET A 72 -5.53 11.25 -7.97
CA MET A 72 -4.60 10.50 -7.11
C MET A 72 -4.40 9.05 -7.56
N ALA A 73 -5.39 8.44 -8.20
CA ALA A 73 -5.32 7.06 -8.72
C ALA A 73 -4.73 6.98 -10.14
N ASP A 74 -4.59 8.10 -10.85
CA ASP A 74 -4.02 8.14 -12.19
C ASP A 74 -2.53 7.74 -12.18
N VAL A 75 -2.18 6.79 -13.03
CA VAL A 75 -0.79 6.35 -13.20
C VAL A 75 0.00 7.42 -13.93
N VAL A 76 0.98 8.00 -13.28
CA VAL A 76 1.86 9.05 -13.85
C VAL A 76 3.24 8.52 -14.24
N TYR A 77 3.60 7.33 -13.78
CA TYR A 77 4.85 6.67 -14.14
C TYR A 77 4.66 5.16 -14.25
N THR A 78 5.18 4.59 -15.33
CA THR A 78 5.31 3.13 -15.51
C THR A 78 6.74 2.85 -15.99
N GLY A 79 7.45 1.98 -15.27
CA GLY A 79 8.83 1.65 -15.60
C GLY A 79 9.50 0.82 -14.51
N ALA A 80 10.84 0.78 -14.52
CA ALA A 80 11.61 0.17 -13.45
C ALA A 80 11.79 1.17 -12.30
N ASP A 81 11.52 0.74 -11.09
CA ASP A 81 11.88 1.47 -9.88
C ASP A 81 13.41 1.56 -9.76
N MET A 82 13.94 2.79 -9.70
CA MET A 82 15.39 3.03 -9.67
C MET A 82 16.05 2.57 -8.36
N VAL A 83 15.28 2.39 -7.30
CA VAL A 83 15.75 1.96 -5.99
C VAL A 83 15.65 0.44 -5.84
N MET A 84 14.49 -0.12 -6.17
CA MET A 84 14.20 -1.53 -5.97
C MET A 84 14.55 -2.40 -7.19
N GLY A 85 14.75 -1.80 -8.36
CA GLY A 85 15.09 -2.50 -9.60
C GLY A 85 13.96 -3.37 -10.17
N VAL A 86 12.71 -3.15 -9.73
CA VAL A 86 11.55 -3.94 -10.14
C VAL A 86 10.59 -3.12 -10.99
N PRO A 87 9.81 -3.74 -11.88
CA PRO A 87 8.73 -3.06 -12.58
C PRO A 87 7.75 -2.43 -11.60
N THR A 88 7.39 -1.19 -11.83
CA THR A 88 6.48 -0.45 -10.96
C THR A 88 5.58 0.49 -11.72
N GLN A 89 4.47 0.86 -11.08
CA GLN A 89 3.58 1.95 -11.49
C GLN A 89 3.40 2.87 -10.29
N TRP A 90 3.50 4.17 -10.54
CA TRP A 90 3.28 5.19 -9.52
C TRP A 90 2.17 6.14 -9.94
N ALA A 91 1.30 6.44 -9.01
CA ALA A 91 0.33 7.52 -9.04
C ALA A 91 0.78 8.65 -8.10
N PHE A 92 -0.04 9.67 -7.89
CA PHE A 92 0.29 10.78 -7.00
C PHE A 92 0.26 10.37 -5.51
N GLY A 93 1.41 9.97 -4.98
CA GLY A 93 1.58 9.55 -3.58
C GLY A 93 1.16 8.12 -3.29
N TYR A 94 0.68 7.38 -4.28
CA TYR A 94 0.22 6.00 -4.15
C TYR A 94 0.76 5.11 -5.26
N SER A 95 0.67 3.81 -5.05
CA SER A 95 0.79 2.82 -6.11
C SER A 95 -0.61 2.30 -6.45
N PRO A 96 -0.98 2.19 -7.73
CA PRO A 96 -2.22 1.51 -8.13
C PRO A 96 -2.08 0.00 -8.00
N TYR A 97 -0.99 -0.47 -7.41
CA TYR A 97 -0.63 -1.88 -7.35
C TYR A 97 -1.65 -2.69 -6.52
N ARG A 98 -2.30 -3.62 -7.20
CA ARG A 98 -3.08 -4.71 -6.60
C ARG A 98 -2.45 -6.02 -7.02
N PRO A 99 -2.10 -6.91 -6.08
CA PRO A 99 -1.32 -8.12 -6.38
C PRO A 99 -2.00 -9.10 -7.34
N ALA A 100 -3.30 -9.23 -7.31
CA ALA A 100 -4.01 -10.30 -8.02
C ALA A 100 -5.02 -9.84 -9.09
N ALA A 101 -5.66 -8.70 -8.88
CA ALA A 101 -6.78 -8.25 -9.72
C ALA A 101 -6.46 -6.99 -10.55
N ALA A 102 -5.23 -6.52 -10.48
CA ALA A 102 -4.82 -5.21 -10.98
C ALA A 102 -5.04 -4.97 -12.46
N ALA A 103 -5.03 -6.01 -13.28
CA ALA A 103 -5.19 -5.84 -14.73
C ALA A 103 -6.60 -5.40 -15.13
N ALA A 104 -7.63 -5.72 -14.32
CA ALA A 104 -9.02 -5.45 -14.65
C ALA A 104 -9.53 -4.08 -14.17
N ARG A 105 -8.82 -3.43 -13.23
CA ARG A 105 -9.26 -2.19 -12.55
C ARG A 105 -8.18 -1.13 -12.42
N ALA A 106 -7.22 -1.13 -13.33
CA ALA A 106 -6.22 -0.07 -13.39
C ALA A 106 -6.90 1.30 -13.56
N GLY A 107 -6.53 2.26 -12.71
CA GLY A 107 -7.08 3.62 -12.72
C GLY A 107 -8.19 3.88 -11.69
N SER A 108 -8.77 2.85 -11.05
CA SER A 108 -9.74 3.04 -9.97
C SER A 108 -9.15 2.78 -8.58
N THR A 109 -8.02 2.09 -8.51
CA THR A 109 -7.42 1.65 -7.24
C THR A 109 -6.23 2.50 -6.86
N PHE A 110 -6.12 2.85 -5.60
CA PHE A 110 -4.95 3.53 -5.04
C PHE A 110 -4.63 2.97 -3.64
N GLY A 111 -3.37 2.92 -3.31
CA GLY A 111 -2.90 2.39 -2.03
C GLY A 111 -1.44 2.03 -2.05
N MET A 112 -1.04 1.14 -1.16
CA MET A 112 0.33 0.65 -1.06
C MET A 112 0.38 -0.75 -0.46
N VAL A 113 1.32 -1.54 -0.95
CA VAL A 113 1.76 -2.79 -0.29
C VAL A 113 3.15 -2.55 0.29
N GLY A 114 3.29 -2.70 1.58
CA GLY A 114 4.56 -2.55 2.28
C GLY A 114 5.48 -3.75 2.08
N ALA A 115 6.78 -3.55 2.27
CA ALA A 115 7.81 -4.58 2.08
C ALA A 115 7.58 -5.87 2.89
N ASN A 116 6.84 -5.80 3.99
CA ASN A 116 6.51 -6.96 4.84
C ASN A 116 5.16 -7.62 4.48
N GLY A 117 4.50 -7.18 3.40
CA GLY A 117 3.20 -7.69 2.97
C GLY A 117 2.00 -7.12 3.74
N SER A 118 2.18 -6.14 4.63
CA SER A 118 1.07 -5.30 5.08
C SER A 118 0.60 -4.42 3.93
N ALA A 119 -0.71 -4.23 3.78
CA ALA A 119 -1.27 -3.50 2.66
C ALA A 119 -2.46 -2.65 3.11
N ALA A 120 -2.66 -1.52 2.45
CA ALA A 120 -3.90 -0.76 2.54
C ALA A 120 -4.19 -0.12 1.19
N PHE A 121 -5.42 -0.24 0.74
CA PHE A 121 -5.85 0.29 -0.55
C PHE A 121 -7.36 0.55 -0.57
N ALA A 122 -7.78 1.35 -1.53
CA ALA A 122 -9.18 1.57 -1.83
C ALA A 122 -9.43 1.50 -3.35
N ASP A 123 -10.66 1.16 -3.69
CA ASP A 123 -11.16 1.13 -5.06
C ASP A 123 -12.31 2.11 -5.18
N ILE A 124 -12.14 3.12 -6.02
CA ILE A 124 -13.09 4.22 -6.22
C ILE A 124 -14.40 3.73 -6.84
N GLU A 125 -14.33 2.77 -7.76
CA GLU A 125 -15.51 2.27 -8.47
C GLU A 125 -16.41 1.42 -7.58
N SER A 126 -15.82 0.51 -6.79
CA SER A 126 -16.58 -0.36 -5.90
C SER A 126 -16.87 0.27 -4.54
N GLY A 127 -16.20 1.38 -4.19
CA GLY A 127 -16.33 2.01 -2.88
C GLY A 127 -15.72 1.20 -1.73
N VAL A 128 -14.88 0.20 -2.03
CA VAL A 128 -14.32 -0.69 -1.01
C VAL A 128 -12.94 -0.23 -0.57
N ALA A 129 -12.74 -0.17 0.74
CA ALA A 129 -11.45 0.08 1.37
C ALA A 129 -10.98 -1.17 2.14
N VAL A 130 -9.73 -1.56 1.95
CA VAL A 130 -9.14 -2.75 2.56
C VAL A 130 -7.84 -2.40 3.26
N ALA A 131 -7.62 -2.99 4.43
CA ALA A 131 -6.30 -2.93 5.08
C ALA A 131 -5.94 -4.26 5.73
N ILE A 132 -4.68 -4.62 5.62
CA ILE A 132 -4.10 -5.83 6.15
C ILE A 132 -2.86 -5.44 6.93
N THR A 133 -2.81 -5.77 8.20
CA THR A 133 -1.61 -5.61 9.03
C THR A 133 -1.07 -6.98 9.42
N ARG A 134 0.25 -7.12 9.43
CA ARG A 134 0.94 -8.36 9.80
C ARG A 134 1.79 -8.12 11.03
N ASN A 135 1.78 -9.07 11.95
CA ASN A 135 2.66 -9.11 13.12
C ASN A 135 3.92 -9.97 12.88
N ARG A 136 4.04 -10.62 11.72
CA ARG A 136 5.23 -11.36 11.31
C ARG A 136 5.95 -10.60 10.20
N PHE A 137 7.19 -10.21 10.47
CA PHE A 137 8.00 -9.52 9.50
C PHE A 137 8.64 -10.53 8.53
N SER A 138 8.30 -10.44 7.24
CA SER A 138 8.86 -11.28 6.18
C SER A 138 8.93 -10.44 4.91
N VAL A 139 10.12 -9.95 4.58
CA VAL A 139 10.34 -9.09 3.41
C VAL A 139 10.04 -9.86 2.13
N GLY A 140 9.24 -9.25 1.25
CA GLY A 140 8.87 -9.82 -0.04
C GLY A 140 7.78 -10.90 0.00
N ASP A 141 7.18 -11.17 1.17
CA ASP A 141 6.06 -12.08 1.30
C ASP A 141 4.74 -11.33 1.11
N PHE A 142 4.22 -11.37 -0.10
CA PHE A 142 2.97 -10.70 -0.49
C PHE A 142 1.78 -11.68 -0.60
N ASP A 143 1.94 -12.95 -0.27
CA ASP A 143 0.92 -13.99 -0.47
C ASP A 143 -0.40 -13.67 0.23
N LEU A 144 -0.35 -13.20 1.48
CA LEU A 144 -1.56 -12.83 2.21
C LEU A 144 -2.30 -11.68 1.54
N ALA A 145 -1.57 -10.63 1.15
CA ALA A 145 -2.16 -9.47 0.48
C ALA A 145 -2.81 -9.88 -0.86
N THR A 146 -2.13 -10.74 -1.63
CA THR A 146 -2.63 -11.30 -2.90
C THR A 146 -3.91 -12.11 -2.70
N ARG A 147 -3.94 -12.98 -1.69
CA ARG A 147 -5.12 -13.81 -1.39
C ARG A 147 -6.32 -12.98 -0.95
N VAL A 148 -6.10 -12.01 -0.07
CA VAL A 148 -7.17 -11.09 0.38
C VAL A 148 -7.69 -10.25 -0.78
N ASP A 149 -6.80 -9.70 -1.61
CA ASP A 149 -7.22 -8.93 -2.79
C ASP A 149 -8.05 -9.78 -3.77
N THR A 150 -7.67 -11.03 -3.98
CA THR A 150 -8.44 -11.98 -4.81
C THR A 150 -9.84 -12.22 -4.25
N LEU A 151 -9.96 -12.48 -2.94
CA LEU A 151 -11.25 -12.70 -2.29
C LEU A 151 -12.14 -11.45 -2.36
N VAL A 152 -11.58 -10.29 -2.13
CA VAL A 152 -12.30 -9.00 -2.25
C VAL A 152 -12.79 -8.79 -3.68
N ALA A 153 -11.92 -9.00 -4.68
CA ALA A 153 -12.29 -8.85 -6.08
C ALA A 153 -13.41 -9.80 -6.50
N GLN A 154 -13.38 -11.06 -6.05
CA GLN A 154 -14.44 -12.04 -6.29
C GLN A 154 -15.77 -11.62 -5.64
N SER A 155 -15.72 -11.12 -4.40
CA SER A 155 -16.91 -10.67 -3.66
C SER A 155 -17.56 -9.46 -4.34
N ILE A 156 -16.76 -8.50 -4.82
CA ILE A 156 -17.26 -7.33 -5.54
C ILE A 156 -17.83 -7.72 -6.91
N GLY A 157 -17.14 -8.62 -7.65
CA GLY A 157 -17.61 -9.11 -8.94
C GLY A 157 -18.95 -9.84 -8.89
N GLY A 158 -19.23 -10.53 -7.78
CA GLY A 158 -20.52 -11.20 -7.54
C GLY A 158 -21.70 -10.24 -7.26
N LEU A 159 -21.44 -9.04 -6.79
CA LEU A 159 -22.47 -8.03 -6.50
C LEU A 159 -23.00 -7.30 -7.75
N HIS A 160 -22.35 -7.45 -8.89
CA HIS A 160 -22.73 -6.79 -10.15
C HIS A 160 -23.47 -7.73 -11.13
N HIS A 161 -23.83 -8.96 -10.71
CA HIS A 161 -24.50 -9.95 -11.55
C HIS A 161 -25.94 -10.27 -11.11
N ASP A 162 -26.48 -9.58 -10.12
CA ASP A 162 -27.89 -9.58 -9.71
C ASP A 162 -28.55 -8.24 -10.07
#